data_f7be61222636c4f1d289b94b50e81edc
#
_entry.id   f7be61222636c4f1d289b94b50e81edc
#
_cell.length_a   1.000
_cell.length_b   1.000
_cell.length_c   1.000
_cell.angle_alpha   90.00
_cell.angle_beta   90.00
_cell.angle_gamma   90.00
#
_symmetry.space_group_name_H-M   'P 1'
#
loop_
_entity.id
_entity.type
_entity.pdbx_description
1 polymer ?
#
loop_
_entity_poly.entity_id
_entity_poly.type
_entity_poly.pdbx_seq_one_letter_code
_entity_poly.pdbx_strand_id
1 'polypeptide(L)'
;MVFLSTKTGQFTYFAQQLGESNWHGKSVLDFGGNVGNILRDPECTIDHERYWCIDVVPESIEQGKAEFPNGHWVFYDRYCFFFNPYGIRNIPLPLFEQRFDIIVAYSVFTNTPRSDMFQLVDQLTDRLADDGALAFTFIDPHFHSWPDRYYANNLVWRLEREIFLEKEKGNTLDIDVPALAERAKHAEWFVLVNGEDLYLETDDVPAYEPERQRTYHTFYTADYMRSLFPHAQILPPANDEMQHCCVIRKHSPAV
;
A
#
# COMPACT_ATOMS: atom_id res chain seq x y z
N MET A 1 -5.30 -3.20 18.07
CA MET A 1 -5.21 -4.60 17.53
C MET A 1 -4.13 -4.58 16.48
N VAL A 2 -2.94 -5.09 16.79
CA VAL A 2 -1.84 -5.15 15.83
C VAL A 2 -2.22 -6.17 14.76
N PHE A 3 -2.48 -5.71 13.54
CA PHE A 3 -2.64 -6.62 12.40
C PHE A 3 -1.27 -7.19 12.04
N LEU A 4 -0.92 -8.30 12.65
CA LEU A 4 0.22 -9.11 12.23
C LEU A 4 -0.14 -9.71 10.86
N SER A 5 0.03 -8.92 9.80
CA SER A 5 0.09 -9.49 8.47
C SER A 5 1.39 -10.27 8.40
N THR A 6 1.31 -11.57 8.59
CA THR A 6 2.42 -12.50 8.38
C THR A 6 2.63 -12.81 6.89
N LYS A 7 2.35 -11.84 6.00
CA LYS A 7 2.61 -12.03 4.58
C LYS A 7 4.12 -12.14 4.37
N THR A 8 4.57 -13.37 4.23
CA THR A 8 5.88 -13.69 3.69
C THR A 8 5.87 -13.38 2.18
N GLY A 9 7.02 -13.02 1.62
CA GLY A 9 7.15 -12.81 0.17
C GLY A 9 7.05 -11.35 -0.30
N GLN A 10 7.06 -10.35 0.60
CA GLN A 10 7.07 -8.95 0.18
C GLN A 10 8.39 -8.54 -0.50
N PHE A 11 9.53 -9.04 0.00
CA PHE A 11 10.81 -8.83 -0.66
C PHE A 11 10.82 -9.48 -2.03
N THR A 12 10.45 -10.76 -2.11
CA THR A 12 10.37 -11.52 -3.36
C THR A 12 9.47 -10.82 -4.38
N TYR A 13 8.32 -10.29 -3.94
CA TYR A 13 7.42 -9.51 -4.79
C TYR A 13 8.12 -8.28 -5.38
N PHE A 14 8.70 -7.41 -4.54
CA PHE A 14 9.35 -6.19 -5.02
C PHE A 14 10.64 -6.47 -5.81
N ALA A 15 11.40 -7.48 -5.43
CA ALA A 15 12.58 -7.93 -6.17
C ALA A 15 12.23 -8.32 -7.61
N GLN A 16 11.13 -9.04 -7.79
CA GLN A 16 10.61 -9.40 -9.12
C GLN A 16 10.12 -8.17 -9.88
N GLN A 17 9.35 -7.28 -9.25
CA GLN A 17 8.81 -6.07 -9.90
C GLN A 17 9.91 -5.08 -10.30
N LEU A 18 10.97 -4.98 -9.52
CA LEU A 18 12.11 -4.11 -9.81
C LEU A 18 13.12 -4.76 -10.78
N GLY A 19 13.02 -6.08 -10.99
CA GLY A 19 13.98 -6.86 -11.79
C GLY A 19 15.33 -6.99 -11.11
N GLU A 20 15.38 -6.91 -9.77
CA GLU A 20 16.60 -6.96 -8.99
C GLU A 20 16.40 -7.72 -7.67
N SER A 21 17.11 -8.83 -7.49
CA SER A 21 16.97 -9.71 -6.32
C SER A 21 18.07 -9.54 -5.28
N ASN A 22 19.10 -8.75 -5.56
CA ASN A 22 20.19 -8.49 -4.62
C ASN A 22 20.18 -7.02 -4.17
N TRP A 23 19.78 -6.79 -2.91
CA TRP A 23 19.73 -5.45 -2.32
C TRP A 23 20.81 -5.22 -1.26
N HIS A 24 21.82 -6.10 -1.16
CA HIS A 24 22.99 -5.86 -0.30
C HIS A 24 23.66 -4.53 -0.63
N GLY A 25 24.04 -3.78 0.39
CA GLY A 25 24.68 -2.48 0.28
C GLY A 25 23.72 -1.33 -0.10
N LYS A 26 22.46 -1.61 -0.40
CA LYS A 26 21.47 -0.59 -0.75
C LYS A 26 20.79 0.00 0.49
N SER A 27 20.55 1.30 0.44
CA SER A 27 19.70 2.00 1.43
C SER A 27 18.24 1.81 1.06
N VAL A 28 17.47 1.17 1.93
CA VAL A 28 16.07 0.80 1.69
C VAL A 28 15.16 1.53 2.65
N LEU A 29 14.11 2.19 2.14
CA LEU A 29 13.00 2.72 2.92
C LEU A 29 11.74 1.90 2.69
N ASP A 30 11.21 1.31 3.74
CA ASP A 30 9.93 0.60 3.77
C ASP A 30 8.87 1.52 4.37
N PHE A 31 8.07 2.14 3.49
CA PHE A 31 7.03 3.08 3.86
C PHE A 31 5.72 2.35 4.14
N GLY A 32 5.26 2.40 5.40
CA GLY A 32 4.17 1.55 5.89
C GLY A 32 4.61 0.11 6.12
N GLY A 33 5.88 -0.09 6.53
CA GLY A 33 6.50 -1.40 6.66
C GLY A 33 6.01 -2.26 7.82
N ASN A 34 5.08 -1.72 8.64
CA ASN A 34 4.52 -2.40 9.81
C ASN A 34 5.65 -2.84 10.76
N VAL A 35 5.74 -4.12 11.06
CA VAL A 35 6.77 -4.74 11.93
C VAL A 35 8.01 -5.20 11.15
N GLY A 36 8.24 -4.66 9.95
CA GLY A 36 9.33 -5.10 9.07
C GLY A 36 8.99 -6.39 8.31
N ASN A 37 7.78 -6.49 7.79
CA ASN A 37 7.32 -7.70 7.11
C ASN A 37 8.20 -8.10 5.94
N ILE A 38 8.81 -7.14 5.24
CA ILE A 38 9.73 -7.39 4.13
C ILE A 38 11.00 -8.14 4.58
N LEU A 39 11.50 -7.86 5.80
CA LEU A 39 12.69 -8.50 6.37
C LEU A 39 12.46 -9.97 6.76
N ARG A 40 11.19 -10.37 6.92
CA ARG A 40 10.80 -11.74 7.26
C ARG A 40 10.70 -12.67 6.04
N ASP A 41 10.84 -12.12 4.86
CA ASP A 41 10.89 -12.91 3.63
C ASP A 41 12.18 -13.73 3.64
N PRO A 42 12.13 -15.08 3.46
CA PRO A 42 13.30 -15.94 3.46
C PRO A 42 14.35 -15.57 2.41
N GLU A 43 13.93 -14.95 1.32
CA GLU A 43 14.80 -14.52 0.23
C GLU A 43 15.34 -13.09 0.42
N CYS A 44 15.05 -12.46 1.56
CA CYS A 44 15.42 -11.07 1.81
C CYS A 44 16.94 -10.90 1.88
N THR A 45 17.44 -9.95 1.08
CA THR A 45 18.87 -9.60 1.02
C THR A 45 19.17 -8.21 1.54
N ILE A 46 18.22 -7.58 2.24
CA ILE A 46 18.39 -6.23 2.80
C ILE A 46 19.32 -6.32 4.02
N ASP A 47 20.37 -5.50 4.02
CA ASP A 47 21.21 -5.31 5.20
C ASP A 47 20.42 -4.52 6.24
N HIS A 48 20.19 -5.06 7.44
CA HIS A 48 19.36 -4.43 8.46
C HIS A 48 19.85 -3.02 8.84
N GLU A 49 21.14 -2.77 8.82
CA GLU A 49 21.74 -1.47 9.12
C GLU A 49 21.47 -0.41 8.03
N ARG A 50 20.99 -0.86 6.86
CA ARG A 50 20.61 -0.01 5.72
C ARG A 50 19.11 -0.01 5.46
N TYR A 51 18.34 -0.53 6.42
CA TYR A 51 16.88 -0.58 6.37
C TYR A 51 16.25 0.48 7.26
N TRP A 52 15.34 1.25 6.70
CA TRP A 52 14.48 2.22 7.39
C TRP A 52 13.04 1.80 7.24
N CYS A 53 12.31 1.79 8.35
CA CYS A 53 10.88 1.56 8.37
C CYS A 53 10.17 2.81 8.92
N ILE A 54 9.16 3.25 8.20
CA ILE A 54 8.22 4.27 8.67
C ILE A 54 6.85 3.63 8.77
N ASP A 55 6.15 3.80 9.89
CA ASP A 55 4.76 3.36 10.02
C ASP A 55 3.97 4.31 10.92
N VAL A 56 2.65 4.32 10.72
CA VAL A 56 1.70 5.13 11.50
C VAL A 56 1.20 4.43 12.75
N VAL A 57 1.59 3.17 12.97
CA VAL A 57 1.22 2.34 14.13
C VAL A 57 2.40 2.24 15.08
N PRO A 58 2.38 2.94 16.24
CA PRO A 58 3.52 2.97 17.15
C PRO A 58 3.89 1.58 17.70
N GLU A 59 2.92 0.71 17.94
CA GLU A 59 3.16 -0.65 18.42
C GLU A 59 3.90 -1.50 17.39
N SER A 60 3.64 -1.27 16.10
CA SER A 60 4.36 -1.95 15.00
C SER A 60 5.82 -1.52 14.97
N ILE A 61 6.10 -0.24 15.16
CA ILE A 61 7.47 0.30 15.23
C ILE A 61 8.23 -0.29 16.42
N GLU A 62 7.63 -0.32 17.60
CA GLU A 62 8.27 -0.90 18.79
C GLU A 62 8.53 -2.41 18.63
N GLN A 63 7.60 -3.15 18.06
CA GLN A 63 7.78 -4.58 17.79
C GLN A 63 8.87 -4.82 16.74
N GLY A 64 8.86 -4.07 15.62
CA GLY A 64 9.88 -4.19 14.58
C GLY A 64 11.27 -3.87 15.09
N LYS A 65 11.41 -2.83 15.91
CA LYS A 65 12.66 -2.45 16.57
C LYS A 65 13.16 -3.53 17.53
N ALA A 66 12.27 -4.21 18.24
CA ALA A 66 12.65 -5.31 19.12
C ALA A 66 13.11 -6.54 18.34
N GLU A 67 12.50 -6.84 17.20
CA GLU A 67 12.83 -8.00 16.37
C GLU A 67 14.07 -7.76 15.48
N PHE A 68 14.20 -6.53 14.93
CA PHE A 68 15.31 -6.14 14.04
C PHE A 68 16.02 -4.89 14.57
N PRO A 69 16.80 -5.02 15.68
CA PRO A 69 17.37 -3.87 16.41
C PRO A 69 18.40 -3.05 15.62
N ASN A 70 18.97 -3.60 14.55
CA ASN A 70 19.94 -2.91 13.69
C ASN A 70 19.25 -2.05 12.62
N GLY A 71 17.94 -2.17 12.44
CA GLY A 71 17.16 -1.35 11.52
C GLY A 71 16.81 0.02 12.14
N HIS A 72 16.43 0.96 11.29
CA HIS A 72 16.01 2.30 11.67
C HIS A 72 14.49 2.40 11.64
N TRP A 73 13.87 2.69 12.79
CA TRP A 73 12.44 2.63 12.98
C TRP A 73 11.89 4.01 13.33
N VAL A 74 10.92 4.50 12.56
CA VAL A 74 10.35 5.85 12.69
C VAL A 74 8.84 5.77 12.81
N PHE A 75 8.31 6.18 13.95
CA PHE A 75 6.88 6.43 14.09
C PHE A 75 6.52 7.72 13.34
N TYR A 76 5.53 7.63 12.47
CA TYR A 76 5.04 8.72 11.64
C TYR A 76 3.60 9.03 12.03
N ASP A 77 3.41 9.99 12.91
CA ASP A 77 2.09 10.36 13.44
C ASP A 77 1.20 11.04 12.39
N ARG A 78 1.17 10.47 11.17
CA ARG A 78 0.28 10.93 10.11
C ARG A 78 -1.09 10.29 10.26
N TYR A 79 -2.12 11.11 10.05
CA TYR A 79 -3.48 10.61 9.93
C TYR A 79 -3.55 9.50 8.87
N CYS A 80 -4.09 8.38 9.28
CA CYS A 80 -4.50 7.30 8.38
C CYS A 80 -5.87 6.81 8.87
N PHE A 81 -6.84 6.82 7.98
CA PHE A 81 -8.24 6.57 8.29
C PHE A 81 -8.47 5.32 9.17
N PHE A 82 -7.75 4.25 8.89
CA PHE A 82 -7.94 2.98 9.59
C PHE A 82 -6.89 2.70 10.67
N PHE A 83 -5.63 3.05 10.41
CA PHE A 83 -4.53 2.66 11.28
C PHE A 83 -4.13 3.73 12.31
N ASN A 84 -4.33 5.01 11.98
CA ASN A 84 -4.06 6.14 12.88
C ASN A 84 -5.09 7.27 12.69
N PRO A 85 -6.35 7.06 13.08
CA PRO A 85 -7.42 8.03 12.84
C PRO A 85 -7.29 9.32 13.66
N TYR A 86 -6.41 9.33 14.64
CA TYR A 86 -6.13 10.49 15.50
C TYR A 86 -4.83 11.18 15.16
N GLY A 87 -4.11 10.71 14.15
CA GLY A 87 -2.85 11.30 13.69
C GLY A 87 -3.01 12.68 13.04
N ILE A 88 -1.89 13.31 12.77
CA ILE A 88 -1.82 14.68 12.26
C ILE A 88 -2.03 14.67 10.74
N ARG A 89 -3.03 15.42 10.25
CA ARG A 89 -3.28 15.56 8.82
C ARG A 89 -2.19 16.40 8.15
N ASN A 90 -1.81 16.00 6.95
CA ASN A 90 -0.85 16.74 6.11
C ASN A 90 0.54 16.98 6.73
N ILE A 91 0.91 16.20 7.75
CA ILE A 91 2.29 16.23 8.25
C ILE A 91 3.25 15.77 7.14
N PRO A 92 4.36 16.50 6.86
CA PRO A 92 5.34 16.08 5.87
C PRO A 92 6.08 14.82 6.33
N LEU A 93 6.70 14.12 5.39
CA LEU A 93 7.61 13.02 5.72
C LEU A 93 8.72 13.49 6.69
N PRO A 94 9.16 12.64 7.62
CA PRO A 94 10.32 12.92 8.43
C PRO A 94 11.54 13.30 7.59
N LEU A 95 12.37 14.16 8.11
CA LEU A 95 13.63 14.53 7.46
C LEU A 95 14.63 13.39 7.60
N PHE A 96 15.20 12.96 6.48
CA PHE A 96 16.29 12.01 6.41
C PHE A 96 17.54 12.70 5.90
N GLU A 97 18.69 12.40 6.50
CA GLU A 97 19.98 12.93 6.05
C GLU A 97 20.45 12.24 4.76
N GLN A 98 20.08 10.95 4.59
CA GLN A 98 20.43 10.17 3.40
C GLN A 98 19.30 10.16 2.36
N ARG A 99 19.67 9.71 1.17
CA ARG A 99 18.76 9.28 0.10
C ARG A 99 18.71 7.76 0.03
N PHE A 100 17.65 7.23 -0.59
CA PHE A 100 17.40 5.80 -0.65
C PHE A 100 17.55 5.28 -2.08
N ASP A 101 18.26 4.16 -2.21
CA ASP A 101 18.38 3.44 -3.48
C ASP A 101 17.04 2.78 -3.85
N ILE A 102 16.32 2.29 -2.85
CA ILE A 102 15.03 1.63 -3.01
C ILE A 102 14.06 2.17 -1.96
N ILE A 103 12.88 2.58 -2.41
CA ILE A 103 11.75 2.88 -1.54
C ILE A 103 10.63 1.95 -1.92
N VAL A 104 10.04 1.27 -0.94
CA VAL A 104 8.89 0.39 -1.15
C VAL A 104 7.71 0.81 -0.29
N ALA A 105 6.48 0.59 -0.79
CA ALA A 105 5.25 0.81 -0.03
C ALA A 105 4.23 -0.29 -0.39
N TYR A 106 4.15 -1.33 0.45
CA TYR A 106 3.25 -2.45 0.22
C TYR A 106 1.90 -2.22 0.88
N SER A 107 0.83 -2.16 0.10
CA SER A 107 -0.56 -2.01 0.60
C SER A 107 -0.82 -0.72 1.41
N VAL A 108 -0.05 0.33 1.18
CA VAL A 108 -0.23 1.64 1.83
C VAL A 108 -1.28 2.46 1.09
N PHE A 109 -1.10 2.65 -0.21
CA PHE A 109 -1.98 3.49 -1.03
C PHE A 109 -3.33 2.85 -1.35
N THR A 110 -3.52 1.61 -0.96
CA THR A 110 -4.83 0.94 -0.91
C THR A 110 -5.70 1.40 0.27
N ASN A 111 -5.14 2.15 1.21
CA ASN A 111 -5.83 2.66 2.42
C ASN A 111 -5.58 4.15 2.62
N THR A 112 -5.20 4.87 1.57
CA THR A 112 -4.83 6.28 1.60
C THR A 112 -5.71 7.07 0.64
N PRO A 113 -6.25 8.24 1.01
CA PRO A 113 -6.93 9.13 0.08
C PRO A 113 -6.04 9.48 -1.12
N ARG A 114 -6.65 9.71 -2.27
CA ARG A 114 -5.93 9.99 -3.52
C ARG A 114 -5.03 11.23 -3.40
N SER A 115 -5.54 12.31 -2.81
CA SER A 115 -4.77 13.54 -2.58
C SER A 115 -3.53 13.30 -1.71
N ASP A 116 -3.67 12.48 -0.67
CA ASP A 116 -2.57 12.09 0.22
C ASP A 116 -1.55 11.20 -0.51
N MET A 117 -2.02 10.28 -1.36
CA MET A 117 -1.14 9.44 -2.18
C MET A 117 -0.23 10.32 -3.06
N PHE A 118 -0.77 11.31 -3.76
CA PHE A 118 0.03 12.22 -4.59
C PHE A 118 1.10 12.95 -3.79
N GLN A 119 0.70 13.54 -2.66
CA GLN A 119 1.63 14.26 -1.80
C GLN A 119 2.76 13.34 -1.30
N LEU A 120 2.41 12.13 -0.90
CA LEU A 120 3.39 11.17 -0.37
C LEU A 120 4.30 10.63 -1.46
N VAL A 121 3.78 10.30 -2.64
CA VAL A 121 4.59 9.83 -3.78
C VAL A 121 5.60 10.90 -4.20
N ASP A 122 5.19 12.17 -4.27
CA ASP A 122 6.09 13.29 -4.56
C ASP A 122 7.21 13.39 -3.52
N GLN A 123 6.86 13.41 -2.24
CA GLN A 123 7.84 13.48 -1.15
C GLN A 123 8.77 12.25 -1.10
N LEU A 124 8.26 11.04 -1.36
CA LEU A 124 9.07 9.82 -1.41
C LEU A 124 10.02 9.84 -2.61
N THR A 125 9.55 10.29 -3.77
CA THR A 125 10.38 10.43 -4.97
C THR A 125 11.54 11.41 -4.75
N ASP A 126 11.30 12.49 -4.02
CA ASP A 126 12.34 13.44 -3.61
C ASP A 126 13.42 12.82 -2.71
N ARG A 127 13.13 11.72 -2.03
CA ARG A 127 14.08 11.00 -1.17
C ARG A 127 14.90 9.94 -1.91
N LEU A 128 14.61 9.67 -3.17
CA LEU A 128 15.40 8.74 -3.96
C LEU A 128 16.84 9.25 -4.19
N ALA A 129 17.78 8.33 -4.10
CA ALA A 129 19.12 8.51 -4.63
C ALA A 129 19.07 8.65 -6.15
N ASP A 130 20.16 9.11 -6.76
CA ASP A 130 20.30 9.06 -8.21
C ASP A 130 20.26 7.60 -8.66
N ASP A 131 19.50 7.32 -9.73
CA ASP A 131 19.16 5.97 -10.21
C ASP A 131 18.34 5.10 -9.22
N GLY A 132 17.83 5.69 -8.14
CA GLY A 132 16.95 5.01 -7.19
C GLY A 132 15.56 4.72 -7.75
N ALA A 133 14.83 3.82 -7.10
CA ALA A 133 13.48 3.42 -7.47
C ALA A 133 12.50 3.48 -6.29
N LEU A 134 11.31 4.03 -6.54
CA LEU A 134 10.13 3.91 -5.70
C LEU A 134 9.20 2.87 -6.31
N ALA A 135 8.87 1.83 -5.54
CA ALA A 135 7.90 0.81 -5.93
C ALA A 135 6.76 0.76 -4.91
N PHE A 136 5.53 0.95 -5.35
CA PHE A 136 4.38 0.87 -4.47
C PHE A 136 3.23 0.09 -5.09
N THR A 137 2.38 -0.49 -4.23
CA THR A 137 1.28 -1.32 -4.69
C THR A 137 -0.06 -0.58 -4.64
N PHE A 138 -0.94 -0.95 -5.58
CA PHE A 138 -2.33 -0.50 -5.65
C PHE A 138 -3.24 -1.64 -6.14
N ILE A 139 -4.55 -1.50 -5.97
CA ILE A 139 -5.53 -2.49 -6.42
C ILE A 139 -6.28 -1.94 -7.63
N ASP A 140 -6.16 -2.64 -8.77
CA ASP A 140 -7.06 -2.41 -9.90
C ASP A 140 -8.36 -3.19 -9.64
N PRO A 141 -9.51 -2.48 -9.53
CA PRO A 141 -10.79 -3.12 -9.19
C PRO A 141 -11.28 -4.09 -10.26
N HIS A 142 -10.93 -3.83 -11.53
CA HIS A 142 -11.43 -4.59 -12.68
C HIS A 142 -10.50 -5.74 -13.09
N PHE A 143 -9.30 -5.80 -12.53
CA PHE A 143 -8.37 -6.88 -12.82
C PHE A 143 -8.83 -8.18 -12.18
N HIS A 144 -8.65 -9.29 -12.90
CA HIS A 144 -8.99 -10.63 -12.45
C HIS A 144 -7.72 -11.36 -12.01
N SER A 145 -7.34 -11.20 -10.76
CA SER A 145 -6.09 -11.77 -10.22
C SER A 145 -6.07 -13.30 -10.15
N TRP A 146 -7.26 -13.93 -10.13
CA TRP A 146 -7.38 -15.39 -9.99
C TRP A 146 -8.38 -15.94 -11.00
N PRO A 147 -7.97 -16.15 -12.26
CA PRO A 147 -8.86 -16.62 -13.34
C PRO A 147 -9.53 -17.97 -13.05
N ASP A 148 -8.91 -18.81 -12.21
CA ASP A 148 -9.46 -20.12 -11.84
C ASP A 148 -10.43 -20.05 -10.64
N ARG A 149 -10.67 -18.88 -10.07
CA ARG A 149 -11.59 -18.66 -8.96
C ARG A 149 -12.91 -18.06 -9.43
N TYR A 150 -13.94 -18.26 -8.64
CA TYR A 150 -15.31 -17.85 -8.92
C TYR A 150 -15.54 -16.34 -9.06
N TYR A 151 -14.62 -15.53 -8.59
CA TYR A 151 -14.77 -14.07 -8.53
C TYR A 151 -14.52 -13.40 -9.89
N ALA A 152 -15.42 -12.51 -10.30
CA ALA A 152 -15.32 -11.85 -11.60
C ALA A 152 -14.12 -10.88 -11.70
N ASN A 153 -13.73 -10.22 -10.59
CA ASN A 153 -12.60 -9.29 -10.51
C ASN A 153 -12.21 -9.00 -9.05
N ASN A 154 -11.20 -8.15 -8.85
CA ASN A 154 -10.70 -7.80 -7.52
C ASN A 154 -11.72 -7.09 -6.64
N LEU A 155 -12.57 -6.23 -7.20
CA LEU A 155 -13.63 -5.56 -6.45
C LEU A 155 -14.63 -6.57 -5.90
N VAL A 156 -15.14 -7.46 -6.75
CA VAL A 156 -16.10 -8.50 -6.34
C VAL A 156 -15.48 -9.39 -5.27
N TRP A 157 -14.24 -9.84 -5.46
CA TRP A 157 -13.53 -10.61 -4.45
C TRP A 157 -13.43 -9.87 -3.11
N ARG A 158 -13.14 -8.57 -3.15
CA ARG A 158 -13.00 -7.77 -1.93
C ARG A 158 -14.32 -7.65 -1.18
N LEU A 159 -15.41 -7.37 -1.87
CA LEU A 159 -16.75 -7.26 -1.29
C LEU A 159 -17.21 -8.59 -0.67
N GLU A 160 -17.06 -9.69 -1.40
CA GLU A 160 -17.39 -11.03 -0.91
C GLU A 160 -16.56 -11.43 0.33
N ARG A 161 -15.28 -11.06 0.33
CA ARG A 161 -14.40 -11.27 1.48
C ARG A 161 -14.85 -10.48 2.71
N GLU A 162 -15.27 -9.23 2.56
CA GLU A 162 -15.79 -8.43 3.69
C GLU A 162 -17.07 -9.05 4.25
N ILE A 163 -18.00 -9.48 3.41
CA ILE A 163 -19.21 -10.20 3.84
C ILE A 163 -18.84 -11.45 4.64
N PHE A 164 -17.89 -12.25 4.13
CA PHE A 164 -17.43 -13.45 4.81
C PHE A 164 -16.82 -13.15 6.19
N LEU A 165 -15.91 -12.18 6.27
CA LEU A 165 -15.22 -11.83 7.51
C LEU A 165 -16.18 -11.29 8.58
N GLU A 166 -17.18 -10.52 8.19
CA GLU A 166 -18.18 -10.02 9.14
C GLU A 166 -19.11 -11.13 9.61
N LYS A 167 -19.46 -12.06 8.73
CA LYS A 167 -20.24 -13.23 9.10
C LYS A 167 -19.53 -14.12 10.13
N GLU A 168 -18.21 -14.32 10.00
CA GLU A 168 -17.38 -15.03 10.99
C GLU A 168 -17.38 -14.34 12.35
N LYS A 169 -17.59 -13.02 12.41
CA LYS A 169 -17.73 -12.26 13.65
C LYS A 169 -19.17 -12.25 14.21
N GLY A 170 -20.11 -12.92 13.54
CA GLY A 170 -21.53 -12.94 13.89
C GLY A 170 -22.32 -11.72 13.41
N ASN A 171 -21.75 -10.89 12.55
CA ASN A 171 -22.41 -9.75 11.91
C ASN A 171 -23.02 -10.14 10.56
N THR A 172 -24.03 -9.38 10.13
CA THR A 172 -24.59 -9.50 8.79
C THR A 172 -24.31 -8.20 8.03
N LEU A 173 -23.66 -8.29 6.87
CA LEU A 173 -23.58 -7.20 5.92
C LEU A 173 -24.56 -7.49 4.77
N ASP A 174 -25.47 -6.56 4.54
CA ASP A 174 -26.42 -6.62 3.41
C ASP A 174 -25.86 -5.78 2.26
N ILE A 175 -24.88 -6.34 1.55
CA ILE A 175 -24.20 -5.68 0.44
C ILE A 175 -24.72 -6.25 -0.87
N ASP A 176 -25.30 -5.38 -1.72
CA ASP A 176 -25.63 -5.71 -3.11
C ASP A 176 -24.35 -5.61 -3.98
N VAL A 177 -23.57 -6.71 -3.96
CA VAL A 177 -22.29 -6.79 -4.70
C VAL A 177 -22.45 -6.49 -6.19
N PRO A 178 -23.46 -7.04 -6.92
CA PRO A 178 -23.70 -6.69 -8.32
C PRO A 178 -23.98 -5.19 -8.54
N ALA A 179 -24.80 -4.57 -7.69
CA ALA A 179 -25.12 -3.16 -7.82
C ALA A 179 -23.90 -2.26 -7.56
N LEU A 180 -23.07 -2.57 -6.56
CA LEU A 180 -21.82 -1.85 -6.31
C LEU A 180 -20.82 -2.02 -7.45
N ALA A 181 -20.66 -3.24 -7.97
CA ALA A 181 -19.77 -3.51 -9.09
C ALA A 181 -20.21 -2.76 -10.35
N GLU A 182 -21.51 -2.69 -10.65
CA GLU A 182 -22.02 -1.94 -11.79
C GLU A 182 -21.82 -0.42 -11.62
N ARG A 183 -22.00 0.12 -10.42
CA ARG A 183 -21.72 1.53 -10.12
C ARG A 183 -20.26 1.90 -10.31
N ALA A 184 -19.32 1.03 -9.92
CA ALA A 184 -17.88 1.26 -10.03
C ALA A 184 -17.32 1.02 -11.43
N LYS A 185 -18.09 0.41 -12.34
CA LYS A 185 -17.65 -0.15 -13.63
C LYS A 185 -16.87 0.81 -14.53
N HIS A 186 -17.21 2.09 -14.50
CA HIS A 186 -16.61 3.11 -15.37
C HIS A 186 -15.77 4.14 -14.60
N ALA A 187 -15.64 3.99 -13.28
CA ALA A 187 -14.84 4.89 -12.47
C ALA A 187 -13.34 4.57 -12.65
N GLU A 188 -12.56 5.62 -12.85
CA GLU A 188 -11.10 5.51 -12.95
C GLU A 188 -10.47 5.21 -11.59
N TRP A 189 -11.08 5.74 -10.53
CA TRP A 189 -10.72 5.45 -9.15
C TRP A 189 -11.93 5.65 -8.23
N PHE A 190 -11.90 5.04 -7.06
CA PHE A 190 -12.93 5.22 -6.05
C PHE A 190 -12.47 4.76 -4.67
N VAL A 191 -13.22 5.18 -3.65
CA VAL A 191 -13.04 4.74 -2.27
C VAL A 191 -14.24 3.89 -1.87
N LEU A 192 -13.97 2.77 -1.22
CA LEU A 192 -14.95 1.89 -0.60
C LEU A 192 -14.76 1.96 0.91
N VAL A 193 -15.80 2.42 1.63
CA VAL A 193 -15.81 2.50 3.10
C VAL A 193 -16.80 1.49 3.63
N ASN A 194 -16.44 0.78 4.70
CA ASN A 194 -17.29 -0.23 5.36
C ASN A 194 -17.77 -1.38 4.48
N GLY A 195 -17.21 -1.54 3.28
CA GLY A 195 -17.62 -2.54 2.30
C GLY A 195 -18.91 -2.22 1.55
N GLU A 196 -19.61 -1.12 1.88
CA GLU A 196 -20.92 -0.76 1.31
C GLU A 196 -21.00 0.67 0.75
N ASP A 197 -20.26 1.61 1.33
CA ASP A 197 -20.29 3.01 0.95
C ASP A 197 -19.25 3.29 -0.15
N LEU A 198 -19.72 3.51 -1.36
CA LEU A 198 -18.89 3.75 -2.56
C LEU A 198 -18.87 5.24 -2.91
N TYR A 199 -17.66 5.82 -2.92
CA TYR A 199 -17.36 7.20 -3.27
C TYR A 199 -16.56 7.23 -4.57
N LEU A 200 -17.22 7.65 -5.66
CA LEU A 200 -16.61 7.66 -7.00
C LEU A 200 -15.87 8.96 -7.24
N GLU A 201 -14.59 8.86 -7.61
CA GLU A 201 -13.74 9.96 -8.06
C GLU A 201 -13.74 11.19 -7.15
N THR A 202 -13.86 10.95 -5.83
CA THR A 202 -13.85 12.00 -4.81
C THR A 202 -13.06 11.62 -3.57
N ASP A 203 -12.30 12.57 -3.04
CA ASP A 203 -11.65 12.48 -1.72
C ASP A 203 -12.59 12.98 -0.59
N ASP A 204 -13.79 13.43 -0.93
CA ASP A 204 -14.80 13.88 0.06
C ASP A 204 -15.49 12.65 0.69
N VAL A 205 -14.74 11.96 1.51
CA VAL A 205 -15.18 10.78 2.25
C VAL A 205 -15.45 11.19 3.70
N PRO A 206 -16.53 10.68 4.32
CA PRO A 206 -16.85 10.99 5.71
C PRO A 206 -15.67 10.81 6.65
N ALA A 207 -15.62 11.65 7.68
CA ALA A 207 -14.61 11.52 8.72
C ALA A 207 -14.72 10.16 9.43
N TYR A 208 -13.60 9.71 10.01
CA TYR A 208 -13.57 8.49 10.80
C TYR A 208 -14.58 8.54 11.95
N GLU A 209 -15.44 7.52 12.04
CA GLU A 209 -16.39 7.29 13.13
C GLU A 209 -16.06 5.96 13.81
N PRO A 210 -15.49 5.94 15.02
CA PRO A 210 -14.99 4.72 15.67
C PRO A 210 -15.99 3.58 15.79
N GLU A 211 -17.27 3.93 15.96
CA GLU A 211 -18.34 2.97 16.19
C GLU A 211 -18.86 2.31 14.90
N ARG A 212 -18.57 2.91 13.74
CA ARG A 212 -19.17 2.53 12.47
C ARG A 212 -18.17 2.05 11.44
N GLN A 213 -16.91 2.51 11.50
CA GLN A 213 -15.95 2.28 10.42
C GLN A 213 -15.13 1.01 10.63
N ARG A 214 -15.23 0.12 9.66
CA ARG A 214 -14.60 -1.20 9.65
C ARG A 214 -13.47 -1.30 8.65
N THR A 215 -13.64 -0.68 7.48
CA THR A 215 -12.68 -0.74 6.39
C THR A 215 -12.66 0.56 5.57
N TYR A 216 -11.51 0.82 4.95
CA TYR A 216 -11.31 1.89 3.98
C TYR A 216 -10.39 1.36 2.89
N HIS A 217 -10.85 1.38 1.65
CA HIS A 217 -10.05 0.93 0.52
C HIS A 217 -10.14 1.89 -0.65
N THR A 218 -8.98 2.27 -1.17
CA THR A 218 -8.88 3.03 -2.41
C THR A 218 -8.51 2.09 -3.55
N PHE A 219 -9.24 2.20 -4.64
CA PHE A 219 -9.03 1.46 -5.87
C PHE A 219 -8.65 2.42 -6.99
N TYR A 220 -7.73 2.01 -7.84
CA TYR A 220 -7.27 2.75 -9.01
C TYR A 220 -7.20 1.81 -10.20
N THR A 221 -7.77 2.18 -11.34
CA THR A 221 -7.53 1.40 -12.56
C THR A 221 -6.08 1.54 -13.01
N ALA A 222 -5.53 0.50 -13.64
CA ALA A 222 -4.16 0.56 -14.14
C ALA A 222 -3.97 1.66 -15.19
N ASP A 223 -5.00 1.93 -16.00
CA ASP A 223 -4.96 3.01 -17.00
C ASP A 223 -4.94 4.39 -16.34
N TYR A 224 -5.72 4.58 -15.29
CA TYR A 224 -5.67 5.81 -14.52
C TYR A 224 -4.29 6.02 -13.89
N MET A 225 -3.72 4.98 -13.28
CA MET A 225 -2.37 5.07 -12.71
C MET A 225 -1.30 5.42 -13.78
N ARG A 226 -1.43 4.90 -15.01
CA ARG A 226 -0.57 5.31 -16.14
C ARG A 226 -0.74 6.78 -16.50
N SER A 227 -1.96 7.30 -16.44
CA SER A 227 -2.22 8.72 -16.73
C SER A 227 -1.64 9.63 -15.65
N LEU A 228 -1.67 9.21 -14.39
CA LEU A 228 -1.14 9.96 -13.24
C LEU A 228 0.39 9.99 -13.20
N PHE A 229 1.01 8.86 -13.54
CA PHE A 229 2.46 8.67 -13.49
C PHE A 229 3.00 8.24 -14.87
N PRO A 230 3.02 9.15 -15.88
CA PRO A 230 3.32 8.80 -17.28
C PRO A 230 4.74 8.27 -17.48
N HIS A 231 5.64 8.52 -16.53
CA HIS A 231 7.03 8.02 -16.57
C HIS A 231 7.23 6.76 -15.69
N ALA A 232 6.18 6.28 -15.04
CA ALA A 232 6.24 5.07 -14.24
C ALA A 232 5.96 3.82 -15.07
N GLN A 233 6.45 2.70 -14.59
CA GLN A 233 6.04 1.39 -15.06
C GLN A 233 4.87 0.89 -14.20
N ILE A 234 3.75 0.61 -14.83
CA ILE A 234 2.60 -0.02 -14.17
C ILE A 234 2.62 -1.50 -14.51
N LEU A 235 2.95 -2.31 -13.52
CA LEU A 235 3.16 -3.75 -13.65
C LEU A 235 1.97 -4.52 -13.06
N PRO A 236 1.56 -5.62 -13.70
CA PRO A 236 0.48 -6.45 -13.19
C PRO A 236 0.90 -7.15 -11.88
N PRO A 237 -0.06 -7.69 -11.11
CA PRO A 237 0.23 -8.51 -9.95
C PRO A 237 1.17 -9.67 -10.28
N ALA A 238 2.07 -9.97 -9.34
CA ALA A 238 3.00 -11.09 -9.42
C ALA A 238 2.69 -12.11 -8.32
N ASN A 239 3.01 -13.38 -8.53
CA ASN A 239 2.99 -14.43 -7.50
C ASN A 239 1.63 -14.59 -6.76
N ASP A 240 0.53 -14.72 -7.48
CA ASP A 240 -0.83 -14.86 -6.93
C ASP A 240 -1.29 -13.69 -6.03
N GLU A 241 -0.60 -12.56 -6.10
CA GLU A 241 -1.02 -11.33 -5.45
C GLU A 241 -2.14 -10.64 -6.25
N MET A 242 -2.93 -9.80 -5.56
CA MET A 242 -3.99 -9.03 -6.21
C MET A 242 -3.58 -7.58 -6.53
N GLN A 243 -2.42 -7.16 -6.07
CA GLN A 243 -1.98 -5.78 -6.17
C GLN A 243 -1.02 -5.59 -7.33
N HIS A 244 -1.31 -4.59 -8.15
CA HIS A 244 -0.40 -4.07 -9.16
C HIS A 244 0.75 -3.33 -8.50
N CYS A 245 1.83 -3.13 -9.23
CA CYS A 245 2.96 -2.33 -8.80
C CYS A 245 3.16 -1.11 -9.72
N CYS A 246 3.29 0.07 -9.11
CA CYS A 246 3.77 1.26 -9.78
C CYS A 246 5.25 1.45 -9.44
N VAL A 247 6.11 1.51 -10.44
CA VAL A 247 7.56 1.71 -10.29
C VAL A 247 7.96 3.03 -10.92
N ILE A 248 8.44 3.95 -10.09
CA ILE A 248 8.99 5.25 -10.49
C ILE A 248 10.51 5.19 -10.31
N ARG A 249 11.27 5.48 -11.37
CA ARG A 249 12.74 5.55 -11.32
C ARG A 249 13.19 7.00 -11.44
N LYS A 250 14.12 7.36 -10.58
CA LYS A 250 14.81 8.64 -10.71
C LYS A 250 15.99 8.44 -11.65
N HIS A 251 15.91 9.07 -12.82
CA HIS A 251 17.03 9.06 -13.75
C HIS A 251 18.03 10.14 -13.37
N SER A 252 19.32 9.80 -13.36
CA SER A 252 20.38 10.80 -13.30
C SER A 252 20.20 11.76 -14.49
N PRO A 253 20.32 13.08 -14.31
CA PRO A 253 20.36 13.98 -15.44
C PRO A 253 21.48 13.55 -16.38
N ALA A 254 21.15 13.39 -17.66
CA ALA A 254 22.16 13.07 -18.67
C ALA A 254 23.25 14.16 -18.61
N VAL A 255 24.51 13.75 -18.38
CA VAL A 255 25.68 14.63 -18.33
C VAL A 255 25.99 15.13 -19.74
#